data_8ac02a0a6f77211cc3c5dacc61903a2f
#
_entry.id   8ac02a0a6f77211cc3c5dacc61903a2f
#
_cell.length_a   1.000
_cell.length_b   1.000
_cell.length_c   1.000
_cell.angle_alpha   90.00
_cell.angle_beta   90.00
_cell.angle_gamma   90.00
#
_symmetry.space_group_name_H-M   'P 1'
#
loop_
_entity.id
_entity.type
_entity.pdbx_description
1 polymer ?
#
loop_
_entity_poly.entity_id
_entity_poly.type
_entity_poly.pdbx_seq_one_letter_code
_entity_poly.pdbx_strand_id
1 'polypeptide(L)'
;MKILACNSNRPLSEAIADHLNLPLTRADLKRFSDQEIWCEIQENVRGEDVFVIQSTSYPANDHLMELLVVLDALRRGSARRITAVLPYFGYARQDRKSGPRTPISAKLVANLITVAGADRVLTMDLH
;
A
#
# COMPACT_ATOMS: atom_id res chain seq x y z
N MET A 1 -13.52 -5.03 10.02
CA MET A 1 -12.81 -4.31 8.94
C MET A 1 -12.01 -3.17 9.53
N LYS A 2 -10.79 -3.03 9.12
CA LYS A 2 -9.92 -1.92 9.53
C LYS A 2 -9.36 -1.21 8.32
N ILE A 3 -9.09 0.10 8.47
CA ILE A 3 -8.50 0.92 7.41
C ILE A 3 -7.19 1.48 7.95
N LEU A 4 -6.10 1.22 7.21
CA LEU A 4 -4.79 1.75 7.54
C LEU A 4 -4.35 2.70 6.43
N ALA A 5 -4.01 3.93 6.80
CA ALA A 5 -3.52 4.94 5.86
C ALA A 5 -2.01 4.99 5.89
N CYS A 6 -1.39 4.90 4.71
CA CYS A 6 -0.02 5.30 4.53
C CYS A 6 0.04 6.82 4.30
N ASN A 7 1.21 7.35 3.97
CA ASN A 7 1.45 8.79 4.05
C ASN A 7 1.27 9.59 2.75
N SER A 8 1.02 8.92 1.62
CA SER A 8 1.01 9.63 0.34
C SER A 8 -0.15 10.62 0.19
N ASN A 9 -1.31 10.30 0.77
CA ASN A 9 -2.48 11.17 0.68
C ASN A 9 -3.39 10.96 1.90
N ARG A 10 -2.96 11.46 3.04
CA ARG A 10 -3.74 11.30 4.26
C ARG A 10 -5.11 11.96 4.20
N PRO A 11 -5.29 13.15 3.61
CA PRO A 11 -6.62 13.73 3.49
C PRO A 11 -7.63 12.82 2.80
N LEU A 12 -7.22 12.12 1.74
CA LEU A 12 -8.10 11.16 1.05
C LEU A 12 -8.44 9.98 1.96
N SER A 13 -7.45 9.43 2.65
CA SER A 13 -7.66 8.31 3.56
C SER A 13 -8.60 8.68 4.71
N GLU A 14 -8.42 9.88 5.26
CA GLU A 14 -9.30 10.38 6.31
C GLU A 14 -10.74 10.56 5.80
N ALA A 15 -10.90 11.07 4.58
CA ALA A 15 -12.22 11.22 3.97
C ALA A 15 -12.91 9.87 3.75
N ILE A 16 -12.16 8.86 3.30
CA ILE A 16 -12.70 7.51 3.13
C ILE A 16 -13.15 6.93 4.47
N ALA A 17 -12.31 7.05 5.49
CA ALA A 17 -12.62 6.55 6.82
C ALA A 17 -13.87 7.23 7.39
N ASP A 18 -13.96 8.55 7.25
CA ASP A 18 -15.12 9.32 7.69
C ASP A 18 -16.40 8.87 6.98
N HIS A 19 -16.32 8.67 5.68
CA HIS A 19 -17.47 8.22 4.88
C HIS A 19 -17.96 6.84 5.36
N LEU A 20 -17.05 5.97 5.76
CA LEU A 20 -17.38 4.62 6.24
C LEU A 20 -17.65 4.57 7.74
N ASN A 21 -17.54 5.69 8.45
CA ASN A 21 -17.68 5.77 9.91
C ASN A 21 -16.73 4.82 10.64
N LEU A 22 -15.51 4.72 10.15
CA LEU A 22 -14.46 3.90 10.76
C LEU A 22 -13.28 4.79 11.14
N PRO A 23 -12.64 4.53 12.29
CA PRO A 23 -11.40 5.21 12.62
C PRO A 23 -10.27 4.65 11.75
N LEU A 24 -9.24 5.46 11.51
CA LEU A 24 -8.01 4.95 10.92
C LEU A 24 -7.27 4.12 11.97
N THR A 25 -6.72 2.99 11.54
CA THR A 25 -5.90 2.13 12.38
C THR A 25 -4.64 2.89 12.82
N ARG A 26 -4.32 2.79 14.10
CA ARG A 26 -3.12 3.44 14.63
C ARG A 26 -1.88 2.70 14.19
N ALA A 27 -0.95 3.42 13.56
CA ALA A 27 0.33 2.90 13.14
C ALA A 27 1.36 4.03 13.21
N ASP A 28 2.55 3.70 13.62
CA ASP A 28 3.69 4.60 13.56
C ASP A 28 4.43 4.30 12.27
N LEU A 29 4.46 5.27 11.36
CA LEU A 29 4.98 5.11 10.02
C LEU A 29 5.87 6.31 9.71
N LYS A 30 7.17 6.10 9.78
CA LYS A 30 8.16 7.17 9.70
C LYS A 30 9.42 6.72 8.96
N ARG A 31 10.34 7.65 8.77
CA ARG A 31 11.61 7.38 8.12
C ARG A 31 12.75 7.63 9.08
N PHE A 32 13.78 6.80 8.99
CA PHE A 32 15.07 7.07 9.62
C PHE A 32 15.81 8.16 8.82
N SER A 33 16.93 8.63 9.38
CA SER A 33 17.72 9.68 8.74
C SER A 33 18.28 9.29 7.37
N ASP A 34 18.47 7.99 7.15
CA ASP A 34 18.93 7.44 5.86
C ASP A 34 17.77 7.16 4.88
N GLN A 35 16.54 7.55 5.26
CA GLN A 35 15.32 7.37 4.49
C GLN A 35 14.74 5.94 4.52
N GLU A 36 15.34 5.02 5.27
CA GLU A 36 14.69 3.72 5.50
C GLU A 36 13.36 3.91 6.23
N ILE A 37 12.39 3.08 5.91
CA ILE A 37 11.04 3.21 6.43
C ILE A 37 10.88 2.32 7.66
N TRP A 38 10.31 2.90 8.71
CA TRP A 38 9.91 2.20 9.93
C TRP A 38 8.40 2.11 9.99
N CYS A 39 7.89 0.95 10.34
CA CYS A 39 6.45 0.76 10.56
C CYS A 39 6.21 -0.06 11.82
N GLU A 40 5.33 0.45 12.68
CA GLU A 40 4.82 -0.31 13.80
C GLU A 40 3.30 -0.16 13.84
N ILE A 41 2.59 -1.25 13.71
CA ILE A 41 1.13 -1.25 13.84
C ILE A 41 0.79 -1.32 15.32
N GLN A 42 0.01 -0.35 15.80
CA GLN A 42 -0.25 -0.13 17.23
C GLN A 42 -1.60 -0.65 17.68
N GLU A 43 -2.23 -1.51 16.88
CA GLU A 43 -3.48 -2.17 17.19
C GLU A 43 -3.38 -3.64 16.84
N ASN A 44 -4.23 -4.46 17.48
CA ASN A 44 -4.32 -5.86 17.14
C ASN A 44 -5.08 -6.01 15.81
N VAL A 45 -4.41 -6.56 14.80
CA VAL A 45 -4.99 -6.78 13.47
C VAL A 45 -5.23 -8.27 13.18
N ARG A 46 -4.97 -9.14 14.16
CA ARG A 46 -5.14 -10.59 13.97
C ARG A 46 -6.58 -10.91 13.57
N GLY A 47 -6.72 -11.65 12.49
CA GLY A 47 -8.03 -12.08 12.00
C GLY A 47 -8.86 -10.97 11.37
N GLU A 48 -8.31 -9.77 11.22
CA GLU A 48 -9.03 -8.63 10.66
C GLU A 48 -8.90 -8.56 9.15
N ASP A 49 -9.92 -8.03 8.51
CA ASP A 49 -9.93 -7.66 7.11
C ASP A 49 -9.43 -6.22 7.02
N VAL A 50 -8.23 -6.03 6.48
CA VAL A 50 -7.56 -4.72 6.52
C VAL A 50 -7.41 -4.15 5.10
N PHE A 51 -7.84 -2.90 4.95
CA PHE A 51 -7.67 -2.13 3.71
C PHE A 51 -6.55 -1.11 3.93
N VAL A 52 -5.49 -1.19 3.13
CA VAL A 52 -4.36 -0.28 3.19
C VAL A 52 -4.47 0.71 2.05
N ILE A 53 -4.55 1.99 2.37
CA ILE A 53 -4.72 3.04 1.35
C ILE A 53 -3.38 3.73 1.12
N GLN A 54 -2.90 3.66 -0.12
CA GLN A 54 -1.68 4.33 -0.53
C GLN A 54 -1.68 4.58 -2.03
N SER A 55 -1.61 5.83 -2.44
CA SER A 55 -1.29 6.16 -3.83
C SER A 55 0.22 6.02 -4.03
N THR A 56 0.63 5.25 -5.02
CA THR A 56 2.07 5.14 -5.34
C THR A 56 2.46 6.20 -6.38
N SER A 57 1.97 7.40 -6.16
CA SER A 57 2.29 8.61 -6.89
C SER A 57 3.66 9.16 -6.48
N TYR A 58 4.07 10.26 -7.09
CA TYR A 58 5.36 10.88 -6.81
C TYR A 58 5.51 11.21 -5.31
N PRO A 59 6.65 10.87 -4.70
CA PRO A 59 7.74 10.05 -5.24
C PRO A 59 7.39 8.55 -5.20
N ALA A 60 7.25 7.97 -6.39
CA ALA A 60 6.63 6.66 -6.55
C ALA A 60 7.38 5.55 -5.80
N ASN A 61 8.70 5.54 -5.88
CA ASN A 61 9.49 4.47 -5.24
C ASN A 61 9.39 4.54 -3.72
N ASP A 62 9.39 5.74 -3.16
CA ASP A 62 9.24 5.92 -1.71
C ASP A 62 7.87 5.43 -1.24
N HIS A 63 6.83 5.82 -1.94
CA HIS A 63 5.47 5.42 -1.59
C HIS A 63 5.24 3.92 -1.80
N LEU A 64 5.84 3.36 -2.85
CA LEU A 64 5.78 1.92 -3.07
C LEU A 64 6.44 1.17 -1.92
N MET A 65 7.65 1.55 -1.54
CA MET A 65 8.36 0.87 -0.45
C MET A 65 7.60 1.00 0.87
N GLU A 66 7.04 2.16 1.15
CA GLU A 66 6.20 2.34 2.35
C GLU A 66 5.02 1.36 2.35
N LEU A 67 4.36 1.20 1.21
CA LEU A 67 3.27 0.24 1.07
C LEU A 67 3.75 -1.18 1.35
N LEU A 68 4.87 -1.59 0.75
CA LEU A 68 5.40 -2.95 0.92
C LEU A 68 5.72 -3.25 2.38
N VAL A 69 6.33 -2.31 3.08
CA VAL A 69 6.68 -2.47 4.49
C VAL A 69 5.43 -2.61 5.36
N VAL A 70 4.39 -1.82 5.09
CA VAL A 70 3.11 -1.91 5.81
C VAL A 70 2.42 -3.24 5.54
N LEU A 71 2.41 -3.69 4.29
CA LEU A 71 1.81 -4.99 3.93
C LEU A 71 2.50 -6.14 4.68
N ASP A 72 3.83 -6.11 4.75
CA ASP A 72 4.58 -7.13 5.47
C ASP A 72 4.26 -7.10 6.96
N ALA A 73 4.17 -5.92 7.55
CA ALA A 73 3.81 -5.78 8.96
C ALA A 73 2.43 -6.36 9.26
N LEU A 74 1.45 -6.12 8.40
CA LEU A 74 0.10 -6.68 8.54
C LEU A 74 0.10 -8.19 8.41
N ARG A 75 0.87 -8.73 7.46
CA ARG A 75 0.97 -10.17 7.27
C ARG A 75 1.58 -10.83 8.51
N ARG A 76 2.65 -10.26 9.06
CA ARG A 76 3.26 -10.76 10.28
C ARG A 76 2.35 -10.61 11.49
N GLY A 77 1.49 -9.60 11.48
CA GLY A 77 0.45 -9.41 12.48
C GLY A 77 -0.75 -10.34 12.35
N SER A 78 -0.73 -11.24 11.36
CA SER A 78 -1.76 -12.24 11.11
C SER A 78 -3.12 -11.64 10.72
N ALA A 79 -3.12 -10.55 9.97
CA ALA A 79 -4.35 -10.05 9.36
C ALA A 79 -4.96 -11.15 8.49
N ARG A 80 -6.28 -11.27 8.51
CA ARG A 80 -6.95 -12.35 7.78
C ARG A 80 -6.91 -12.14 6.28
N ARG A 81 -7.15 -10.92 5.84
CA ARG A 81 -7.12 -10.55 4.43
C ARG A 81 -6.64 -9.11 4.33
N ILE A 82 -5.75 -8.87 3.38
CA ILE A 82 -5.15 -7.56 3.18
C ILE A 82 -5.47 -7.10 1.76
N THR A 83 -6.11 -5.95 1.65
CA THR A 83 -6.43 -5.32 0.36
C THR A 83 -5.62 -4.03 0.25
N ALA A 84 -4.79 -3.92 -0.78
CA ALA A 84 -4.09 -2.70 -1.10
C ALA A 84 -5.01 -1.82 -1.97
N VAL A 85 -5.33 -0.64 -1.48
CA VAL A 85 -6.17 0.33 -2.19
C VAL A 85 -5.26 1.41 -2.76
N LEU A 86 -5.10 1.41 -4.07
CA LEU A 86 -4.18 2.29 -4.79
C LEU A 86 -4.99 3.26 -5.66
N PRO A 87 -5.39 4.41 -5.12
CA PRO A 87 -6.13 5.40 -5.95
C PRO A 87 -5.35 5.82 -7.18
N TYR A 88 -4.02 5.87 -7.07
CA TYR A 88 -3.12 6.01 -8.21
C TYR A 88 -2.09 4.90 -8.15
N PHE A 89 -1.95 4.15 -9.25
CA PHE A 89 -1.00 3.05 -9.36
C PHE A 89 0.22 3.52 -10.17
N GLY A 90 1.27 3.89 -9.47
CA GLY A 90 2.53 4.23 -10.10
C GLY A 90 3.08 3.04 -10.87
N TYR A 91 3.72 3.29 -11.99
CA TYR A 91 4.21 2.28 -12.94
C TYR A 91 3.10 1.64 -13.79
N ALA A 92 1.82 1.91 -13.57
CA ALA A 92 0.74 1.28 -14.36
C ALA A 92 0.90 1.53 -15.87
N ARG A 93 1.42 2.69 -16.25
CA ARG A 93 1.64 3.01 -17.66
C ARG A 93 2.77 2.21 -18.30
N GLN A 94 3.60 1.53 -17.50
CA GLN A 94 4.66 0.65 -17.99
C GLN A 94 4.15 -0.79 -18.01
N ASP A 95 3.07 -1.01 -18.74
CA ASP A 95 2.30 -2.25 -18.73
C ASP A 95 2.68 -3.20 -19.87
N ARG A 96 3.62 -2.82 -20.71
CA ARG A 96 4.08 -3.65 -21.82
C ARG A 96 5.57 -3.49 -22.07
N LYS A 97 6.11 -4.50 -22.72
CA LYS A 97 7.53 -4.50 -23.10
C LYS A 97 7.74 -3.53 -24.28
N SER A 98 8.63 -2.57 -24.13
CA SER A 98 8.89 -1.54 -25.14
C SER A 98 10.02 -1.91 -26.12
N GLY A 99 10.76 -2.99 -25.84
CA GLY A 99 11.85 -3.45 -26.70
C GLY A 99 12.52 -4.68 -26.10
N PRO A 100 13.57 -5.20 -26.76
CA PRO A 100 14.32 -6.33 -26.21
C PRO A 100 15.03 -5.93 -24.92
N ARG A 101 15.06 -6.84 -23.98
CA ARG A 101 15.73 -6.63 -22.67
C ARG A 101 15.20 -5.42 -21.90
N THR A 102 13.91 -5.11 -22.06
CA THR A 102 13.22 -4.07 -21.27
C THR A 102 12.26 -4.71 -20.28
N PRO A 103 12.00 -4.06 -19.14
CA PRO A 103 11.09 -4.61 -18.13
C PRO A 103 9.62 -4.42 -18.49
N ILE A 104 8.77 -5.12 -17.77
CA ILE A 104 7.35 -4.80 -17.66
C ILE A 104 7.13 -4.36 -16.23
N SER A 105 7.36 -3.08 -15.97
CA SER A 105 7.42 -2.56 -14.60
C SER A 105 6.11 -2.65 -13.86
N ALA A 106 4.99 -2.48 -14.54
CA ALA A 106 3.67 -2.61 -13.92
C ALA A 106 3.47 -4.01 -13.34
N LYS A 107 3.88 -5.05 -14.09
CA LYS A 107 3.79 -6.44 -13.63
C LYS A 107 4.73 -6.70 -12.47
N LEU A 108 5.95 -6.18 -12.54
CA LEU A 108 6.92 -6.31 -11.45
C LEU A 108 6.36 -5.71 -10.16
N VAL A 109 5.83 -4.51 -10.22
CA VAL A 109 5.27 -3.83 -9.04
C VAL A 109 4.08 -4.59 -8.48
N ALA A 110 3.18 -5.08 -9.34
CA ALA A 110 2.04 -5.88 -8.91
C ALA A 110 2.49 -7.15 -8.18
N ASN A 111 3.52 -7.81 -8.70
CA ASN A 111 4.09 -9.01 -8.07
C ASN A 111 4.71 -8.70 -6.71
N LEU A 112 5.42 -7.57 -6.59
CA LEU A 112 6.01 -7.15 -5.31
C LEU A 112 4.92 -6.91 -4.26
N ILE A 113 3.85 -6.24 -4.62
CA ILE A 113 2.72 -5.97 -3.72
C ILE A 113 2.10 -7.28 -3.24
N THR A 114 1.90 -8.23 -4.13
CA THR A 114 1.35 -9.54 -3.80
C THR A 114 2.29 -10.32 -2.87
N VAL A 115 3.57 -10.38 -3.20
CA VAL A 115 4.56 -11.09 -2.38
C VAL A 115 4.69 -10.46 -1.00
N ALA A 116 4.59 -9.15 -0.90
CA ALA A 116 4.67 -8.45 0.39
C ALA A 116 3.50 -8.79 1.31
N GLY A 117 2.35 -9.16 0.77
CA GLY A 117 1.24 -9.62 1.60
C GLY A 117 -0.15 -9.25 1.14
N ALA A 118 -0.31 -8.49 0.06
CA ALA A 118 -1.64 -8.14 -0.41
C ALA A 118 -2.34 -9.35 -1.04
N ASP A 119 -3.55 -9.61 -0.57
CA ASP A 119 -4.42 -10.63 -1.16
C ASP A 119 -5.20 -10.08 -2.35
N ARG A 120 -5.50 -8.77 -2.34
CA ARG A 120 -6.21 -8.08 -3.40
C ARG A 120 -5.64 -6.69 -3.60
N VAL A 121 -5.82 -6.17 -4.81
CA VAL A 121 -5.46 -4.80 -5.15
C VAL A 121 -6.68 -4.13 -5.77
N LEU A 122 -7.07 -2.98 -5.23
CA LEU A 122 -8.11 -2.13 -5.79
C LEU A 122 -7.44 -0.86 -6.31
N THR A 123 -7.74 -0.51 -7.54
CA THR A 123 -7.21 0.71 -8.15
C THR A 123 -8.28 1.36 -8.99
N MET A 124 -8.19 2.68 -9.16
CA MET A 124 -9.21 3.43 -9.90
C MET A 124 -8.89 3.53 -11.36
N ASP A 125 -7.66 3.90 -11.69
CA ASP A 125 -7.26 4.13 -13.07
C ASP A 125 -6.04 3.29 -13.40
N LEU A 126 -6.22 2.36 -14.32
CA LEU A 126 -5.12 1.60 -14.92
C LEU A 126 -4.86 2.13 -16.33
N HIS A 127 -3.60 2.23 -16.67
CA HIS A 127 -3.19 2.62 -18.02
C HIS A 127 -3.53 1.56 -19.06
#